data_0a23b8204dbfa3911fc6924e7fc7ec94
#
_entry.id   0a23b8204dbfa3911fc6924e7fc7ec94
#
_cell.length_a   1.000
_cell.length_b   1.000
_cell.length_c   1.000
_cell.angle_alpha   90.00
_cell.angle_beta   90.00
_cell.angle_gamma   90.00
#
_symmetry.space_group_name_H-M   'P 1'
#
loop_
_entity.id
_entity.type
_entity.pdbx_description
1 polymer ?
#
loop_
_entity_poly.entity_id
_entity_poly.type
_entity_poly.pdbx_seq_one_letter_code
_entity_poly.pdbx_strand_id
1 'polypeptide(L)'
;MNVRILYGCICLLTLASCIKNDVPYPYIPGNILEMTVEGQTGETEIDVAKNIVNITVDGNVDVDSLKVLKLKISDKAMMTPDSAACVKFVKFPRWGFDSLEALPSAANTCMRLGKPAKILLQTYQEYYWTIQVKQVIHRAIKVKNQVGEAIVDESNKTVLIYVTEEQKLDEIQIDSMELGGSKATVVPSPQTVTNFFRPQKFIVCRLGKYFEEWIVDVVQTASIGTPGEADVWARHATVSGGIKQGVDPEIEYKKESESTWTTLASEAI
;
A
#
# COMPACT_ATOMS: atom_id res chain seq x y z
N MET A 1 78.66 17.39 -26.17
CA MET A 1 77.46 16.75 -25.61
C MET A 1 76.28 17.45 -26.32
N ASN A 2 75.60 16.68 -27.17
CA ASN A 2 74.62 17.22 -28.09
C ASN A 2 73.37 17.75 -27.38
N VAL A 3 73.02 19.04 -27.48
CA VAL A 3 71.85 19.68 -26.95
C VAL A 3 70.54 18.92 -27.23
N ARG A 4 70.47 18.23 -28.38
CA ARG A 4 69.32 17.39 -28.77
C ARG A 4 69.08 16.17 -27.85
N ILE A 5 70.19 15.60 -27.29
CA ILE A 5 70.08 14.50 -26.34
C ILE A 5 69.55 14.99 -24.97
N LEU A 6 69.93 16.17 -24.59
CA LEU A 6 69.48 16.80 -23.36
C LEU A 6 67.96 17.12 -23.37
N TYR A 7 67.45 17.62 -24.50
CA TYR A 7 65.99 17.82 -24.69
C TYR A 7 65.20 16.54 -24.70
N GLY A 8 65.74 15.47 -25.31
CA GLY A 8 65.13 14.15 -25.27
C GLY A 8 64.97 13.56 -23.87
N CYS A 9 65.98 13.70 -23.04
CA CYS A 9 65.99 13.24 -21.63
C CYS A 9 65.03 14.07 -20.78
N ILE A 10 64.90 15.38 -20.98
CA ILE A 10 64.00 16.25 -20.24
C ILE A 10 62.54 15.92 -20.60
N CYS A 11 62.19 15.69 -21.90
CA CYS A 11 60.86 15.26 -22.30
C CYS A 11 60.48 13.86 -21.76
N LEU A 12 61.46 12.91 -21.65
CA LEU A 12 61.17 11.61 -21.08
C LEU A 12 60.92 11.68 -19.56
N LEU A 13 61.57 12.59 -18.83
CA LEU A 13 61.39 12.78 -17.39
C LEU A 13 60.02 13.46 -17.07
N THR A 14 59.48 14.26 -17.94
CA THR A 14 58.15 14.87 -17.76
C THR A 14 56.98 13.90 -18.00
N LEU A 15 57.19 12.83 -18.77
CA LEU A 15 56.18 11.80 -18.99
C LEU A 15 56.07 10.77 -17.86
N ALA A 16 57.10 10.72 -16.97
CA ALA A 16 57.08 9.81 -15.82
C ALA A 16 56.38 10.39 -14.58
N SER A 17 55.88 11.63 -14.65
CA SER A 17 55.11 12.23 -13.56
C SER A 17 53.61 11.97 -13.70
N CYS A 18 53.20 10.74 -14.01
CA CYS A 18 51.91 10.26 -13.60
C CYS A 18 51.98 10.08 -12.08
N ILE A 19 51.56 11.10 -11.32
CA ILE A 19 51.21 10.95 -9.92
C ILE A 19 50.07 9.93 -9.90
N LYS A 20 50.42 8.64 -9.67
CA LYS A 20 49.44 7.69 -9.20
C LYS A 20 48.97 8.20 -7.85
N ASN A 21 47.82 8.82 -7.86
CA ASN A 21 47.12 9.16 -6.62
C ASN A 21 46.59 7.85 -6.02
N ASP A 22 47.51 6.97 -5.60
CA ASP A 22 47.22 5.71 -4.93
C ASP A 22 46.92 5.97 -3.44
N VAL A 23 46.29 7.06 -3.12
CA VAL A 23 45.64 7.18 -1.80
C VAL A 23 44.33 6.42 -1.95
N PRO A 24 44.22 5.20 -1.40
CA PRO A 24 42.95 4.49 -1.44
C PRO A 24 41.97 5.33 -0.63
N TYR A 25 41.10 6.07 -1.32
CA TYR A 25 39.95 6.65 -0.65
C TYR A 25 39.17 5.48 -0.06
N PRO A 26 38.94 5.45 1.25
CA PRO A 26 38.15 4.38 1.83
C PRO A 26 36.79 4.39 1.15
N TYR A 27 36.44 3.27 0.53
CA TYR A 27 35.10 3.10 -0.02
C TYR A 27 34.11 3.10 1.15
N ILE A 28 33.40 4.20 1.32
CA ILE A 28 32.33 4.32 2.31
C ILE A 28 31.02 4.39 1.54
N PRO A 29 30.25 3.30 1.49
CA PRO A 29 28.94 3.33 0.85
C PRO A 29 28.01 4.25 1.59
N GLY A 30 27.24 5.04 0.86
CA GLY A 30 26.18 5.88 1.44
C GLY A 30 24.88 5.05 1.57
N ASN A 31 24.73 4.30 2.65
CA ASN A 31 23.58 3.44 2.87
C ASN A 31 22.65 3.99 3.96
N ILE A 32 21.34 3.79 3.78
CA ILE A 32 20.38 3.81 4.88
C ILE A 32 20.46 2.43 5.53
N LEU A 33 20.75 2.39 6.82
CA LEU A 33 20.91 1.16 7.60
C LEU A 33 19.66 0.81 8.39
N GLU A 34 18.93 1.81 8.84
CA GLU A 34 17.69 1.64 9.58
C GLU A 34 16.82 2.89 9.42
N MET A 35 15.54 2.72 9.29
CA MET A 35 14.57 3.81 9.29
C MET A 35 13.28 3.32 9.93
N THR A 36 12.75 4.09 10.88
CA THR A 36 11.44 3.82 11.47
C THR A 36 10.60 5.09 11.48
N VAL A 37 9.32 4.94 11.33
CA VAL A 37 8.36 6.04 11.28
C VAL A 37 7.18 5.82 12.22
N GLU A 38 6.47 6.89 12.52
CA GLU A 38 5.26 6.84 13.34
C GLU A 38 4.18 5.98 12.68
N GLY A 39 3.53 5.12 13.49
CA GLY A 39 2.47 4.23 13.03
C GLY A 39 2.91 3.18 12.02
N GLN A 40 4.21 2.85 11.99
CA GLN A 40 4.74 1.78 11.18
C GLN A 40 4.16 0.43 11.61
N THR A 41 3.79 -0.39 10.62
CA THR A 41 3.33 -1.76 10.80
C THR A 41 4.31 -2.72 10.12
N GLY A 42 4.93 -3.59 10.92
CA GLY A 42 5.99 -4.49 10.45
C GLY A 42 7.37 -3.83 10.37
N GLU A 43 8.32 -4.54 9.79
CA GLU A 43 9.71 -4.10 9.65
C GLU A 43 9.90 -3.25 8.38
N THR A 44 10.90 -2.37 8.41
CA THR A 44 11.31 -1.62 7.23
C THR A 44 12.11 -2.52 6.30
N GLU A 45 11.75 -2.57 5.03
CA GLU A 45 12.49 -3.28 4.00
C GLU A 45 13.49 -2.32 3.33
N ILE A 46 14.79 -2.63 3.42
CA ILE A 46 15.87 -1.83 2.84
C ILE A 46 16.54 -2.63 1.72
N ASP A 47 16.29 -2.23 0.47
CA ASP A 47 16.97 -2.77 -0.72
C ASP A 47 18.20 -1.91 -1.04
N VAL A 48 19.35 -2.35 -0.53
CA VAL A 48 20.63 -1.65 -0.73
C VAL A 48 21.07 -1.68 -2.20
N ALA A 49 20.70 -2.73 -2.95
CA ALA A 49 21.09 -2.84 -4.36
C ALA A 49 20.36 -1.83 -5.25
N LYS A 50 19.12 -1.49 -4.89
CA LYS A 50 18.31 -0.51 -5.64
C LYS A 50 18.26 0.86 -4.96
N ASN A 51 18.82 1.00 -3.76
CA ASN A 51 18.71 2.19 -2.91
C ASN A 51 17.22 2.57 -2.64
N ILE A 52 16.43 1.59 -2.23
CA ILE A 52 15.01 1.78 -1.93
C ILE A 52 14.74 1.37 -0.48
N VAL A 53 13.94 2.18 0.20
CA VAL A 53 13.37 1.88 1.51
C VAL A 53 11.86 1.77 1.37
N ASN A 54 11.29 0.62 1.71
CA ASN A 54 9.85 0.38 1.75
C ASN A 54 9.39 0.31 3.19
N ILE A 55 8.38 1.11 3.51
CA ILE A 55 7.81 1.18 4.85
C ILE A 55 6.29 1.00 4.73
N THR A 56 5.72 0.18 5.59
CA THR A 56 4.27 0.03 5.69
C THR A 56 3.77 0.73 6.96
N VAL A 57 2.72 1.54 6.82
CA VAL A 57 2.13 2.28 7.94
C VAL A 57 0.63 2.04 8.05
N ASP A 58 0.08 2.25 9.23
CA ASP A 58 -1.35 2.19 9.51
C ASP A 58 -2.14 3.26 8.76
N GLY A 59 -3.39 2.94 8.39
CA GLY A 59 -4.30 3.82 7.66
C GLY A 59 -4.66 5.12 8.40
N ASN A 60 -4.50 5.16 9.71
CA ASN A 60 -4.81 6.34 10.53
C ASN A 60 -3.64 7.33 10.65
N VAL A 61 -2.52 7.08 9.98
CA VAL A 61 -1.33 7.93 10.01
C VAL A 61 -1.35 8.93 8.87
N ASP A 62 -0.93 10.16 9.15
CA ASP A 62 -0.82 11.21 8.14
C ASP A 62 0.48 11.10 7.36
N VAL A 63 0.42 10.50 6.18
CA VAL A 63 1.60 10.34 5.30
C VAL A 63 2.15 11.65 4.73
N ASP A 64 1.38 12.75 4.77
CA ASP A 64 1.85 14.07 4.35
C ASP A 64 2.59 14.83 5.47
N SER A 65 2.60 14.28 6.67
CA SER A 65 3.34 14.80 7.81
C SER A 65 3.86 13.66 8.69
N LEU A 66 4.40 12.64 8.05
CA LEU A 66 4.86 11.43 8.72
C LEU A 66 6.15 11.69 9.50
N LYS A 67 6.13 11.42 10.79
CA LYS A 67 7.26 11.62 11.67
C LYS A 67 8.25 10.46 11.57
N VAL A 68 9.49 10.75 11.20
CA VAL A 68 10.59 9.78 11.27
C VAL A 68 11.05 9.70 12.72
N LEU A 69 11.00 8.51 13.30
CA LEU A 69 11.35 8.25 14.70
C LEU A 69 12.83 7.90 14.87
N LYS A 70 13.39 7.21 13.87
CA LYS A 70 14.77 6.79 13.82
C LYS A 70 15.27 6.78 12.38
N LEU A 71 16.49 7.21 12.16
CA LEU A 71 17.14 7.12 10.86
C LEU A 71 18.62 6.89 11.06
N LYS A 72 19.10 5.71 10.74
CA LYS A 72 20.50 5.32 10.79
C LYS A 72 21.08 5.26 9.39
N ILE A 73 22.17 5.95 9.18
CA ILE A 73 22.88 5.99 7.90
C ILE A 73 24.34 5.56 8.10
N SER A 74 25.05 5.28 7.02
CA SER A 74 26.47 4.93 7.06
C SER A 74 27.28 6.00 7.78
N ASP A 75 28.33 5.57 8.48
CA ASP A 75 29.27 6.46 9.15
C ASP A 75 29.84 7.49 8.16
N LYS A 76 29.97 8.72 8.63
CA LYS A 76 30.46 9.88 7.85
C LYS A 76 29.60 10.25 6.63
N ALA A 77 28.45 9.60 6.43
CA ALA A 77 27.49 10.03 5.43
C ALA A 77 26.70 11.25 5.93
N MET A 78 26.49 12.20 5.06
CA MET A 78 25.63 13.34 5.30
C MET A 78 24.39 13.23 4.43
N MET A 79 23.23 13.40 5.04
CA MET A 79 21.95 13.32 4.34
C MET A 79 21.44 14.69 3.93
N THR A 80 20.90 14.72 2.71
CA THR A 80 20.13 15.87 2.22
C THR A 80 18.83 15.32 1.61
N PRO A 81 17.70 15.46 2.33
CA PRO A 81 16.40 15.04 1.80
C PRO A 81 15.92 16.04 0.75
N ASP A 82 15.00 15.59 -0.12
CA ASP A 82 14.30 16.49 -1.02
C ASP A 82 13.54 17.55 -0.22
N SER A 83 13.74 18.81 -0.58
CA SER A 83 13.08 19.94 0.08
C SER A 83 11.55 19.89 0.00
N ALA A 84 11.01 19.30 -1.06
CA ALA A 84 9.58 19.07 -1.22
C ALA A 84 9.05 17.97 -0.29
N ALA A 85 9.89 16.99 0.05
CA ALA A 85 9.54 15.90 0.93
C ALA A 85 9.61 16.25 2.41
N CYS A 86 10.34 17.28 2.82
CA CYS A 86 10.48 17.69 4.22
C CYS A 86 9.51 18.80 4.58
N VAL A 87 8.80 18.65 5.70
CA VAL A 87 7.86 19.67 6.19
C VAL A 87 8.59 20.97 6.58
N LYS A 88 9.77 20.84 7.19
CA LYS A 88 10.67 21.96 7.51
C LYS A 88 12.10 21.56 7.19
N PHE A 89 12.46 21.63 5.93
CA PHE A 89 13.72 21.15 5.37
C PHE A 89 14.97 21.58 6.16
N VAL A 90 15.10 22.86 6.49
CA VAL A 90 16.29 23.42 7.17
C VAL A 90 16.50 22.81 8.56
N LYS A 91 15.46 22.29 9.18
CA LYS A 91 15.50 21.73 10.53
C LYS A 91 15.58 20.20 10.55
N PHE A 92 15.66 19.57 9.39
CA PHE A 92 15.77 18.12 9.30
C PHE A 92 17.19 17.67 9.66
N PRO A 93 17.36 16.66 10.54
CA PRO A 93 18.69 16.18 10.93
C PRO A 93 19.47 15.59 9.75
N ARG A 94 20.69 16.05 9.54
CA ARG A 94 21.52 15.64 8.37
C ARG A 94 22.41 14.44 8.61
N TRP A 95 22.62 14.06 9.86
CA TRP A 95 23.57 13.00 10.25
C TRP A 95 22.91 11.70 10.68
N GLY A 96 21.63 11.57 10.46
CA GLY A 96 20.87 10.50 11.06
C GLY A 96 20.66 10.71 12.56
N PHE A 97 19.88 9.81 13.17
CA PHE A 97 19.61 9.85 14.62
C PHE A 97 19.02 8.52 15.08
N ASP A 98 19.37 8.11 16.29
CA ASP A 98 18.89 6.87 16.90
C ASP A 98 17.57 7.03 17.65
N SER A 99 17.29 8.24 18.15
CA SER A 99 16.02 8.58 18.81
C SER A 99 15.72 10.07 18.70
N LEU A 100 14.46 10.43 18.89
CA LEU A 100 14.04 11.84 18.87
C LEU A 100 14.59 12.62 20.07
N GLU A 101 14.83 11.96 21.18
CA GLU A 101 15.36 12.57 22.41
C GLU A 101 16.81 13.06 22.24
N ALA A 102 17.56 12.41 21.35
CA ALA A 102 18.93 12.80 21.02
C ALA A 102 19.02 14.06 20.14
N LEU A 103 17.90 14.54 19.62
CA LEU A 103 17.86 15.67 18.71
C LEU A 103 17.67 17.00 19.45
N PRO A 104 18.20 18.11 18.89
CA PRO A 104 17.85 19.45 19.37
C PRO A 104 16.34 19.68 19.35
N SER A 105 15.80 20.40 20.31
CA SER A 105 14.36 20.72 20.40
C SER A 105 13.78 21.44 19.16
N ALA A 106 14.65 22.10 18.39
CA ALA A 106 14.28 22.75 17.13
C ALA A 106 14.26 21.83 15.91
N ALA A 107 14.73 20.56 16.04
CA ALA A 107 14.76 19.61 14.95
C ALA A 107 13.34 19.23 14.53
N ASN A 108 13.17 18.97 13.25
CA ASN A 108 11.92 18.48 12.68
C ASN A 108 12.19 17.27 11.80
N THR A 109 11.59 16.15 12.15
CA THR A 109 11.76 14.89 11.43
C THR A 109 10.55 14.51 10.56
N CYS A 110 9.58 15.42 10.38
CA CYS A 110 8.40 15.15 9.59
C CYS A 110 8.70 15.22 8.08
N MET A 111 8.26 14.19 7.36
CA MET A 111 8.38 14.09 5.91
C MET A 111 7.00 13.91 5.25
N ARG A 112 6.88 14.38 4.00
CA ARG A 112 5.73 14.12 3.13
C ARG A 112 6.03 12.86 2.33
N LEU A 113 5.48 11.73 2.78
CA LEU A 113 5.72 10.41 2.21
C LEU A 113 4.47 9.82 1.54
N GLY A 114 3.46 10.63 1.27
CA GLY A 114 2.32 10.26 0.43
C GLY A 114 2.68 9.98 -1.04
N LYS A 115 3.90 10.38 -1.43
CA LYS A 115 4.54 10.03 -2.71
C LYS A 115 5.98 9.60 -2.42
N PRO A 116 6.62 8.80 -3.29
CA PRO A 116 8.02 8.44 -3.13
C PRO A 116 8.90 9.69 -2.96
N ALA A 117 9.69 9.71 -1.90
CA ALA A 117 10.58 10.81 -1.56
C ALA A 117 12.04 10.43 -1.82
N LYS A 118 12.84 11.38 -2.28
CA LYS A 118 14.26 11.18 -2.54
C LYS A 118 15.11 11.69 -1.37
N ILE A 119 16.15 10.94 -1.03
CA ILE A 119 17.19 11.34 -0.10
C ILE A 119 18.53 11.19 -0.82
N LEU A 120 19.36 12.21 -0.74
CA LEU A 120 20.76 12.16 -1.17
C LEU A 120 21.63 11.88 0.06
N LEU A 121 22.38 10.78 0.03
CA LEU A 121 23.45 10.52 0.97
C LEU A 121 24.79 10.86 0.31
N GLN A 122 25.55 11.72 0.94
CA GLN A 122 26.85 12.15 0.47
C GLN A 122 27.92 11.60 1.41
N THR A 123 28.85 10.87 0.83
CA THR A 123 30.13 10.51 1.45
C THR A 123 31.24 11.17 0.60
N TYR A 124 32.15 10.38 0.01
CA TYR A 124 33.01 10.83 -1.10
C TYR A 124 32.29 10.79 -2.44
N GLN A 125 31.15 10.10 -2.50
CA GLN A 125 30.27 9.95 -3.66
C GLN A 125 28.83 10.28 -3.26
N GLU A 126 27.96 10.40 -4.24
CA GLU A 126 26.55 10.68 -4.08
C GLU A 126 25.73 9.41 -4.28
N TYR A 127 24.84 9.12 -3.33
CA TYR A 127 23.94 7.97 -3.36
C TYR A 127 22.50 8.46 -3.24
N TYR A 128 21.71 8.24 -4.28
CA TYR A 128 20.30 8.64 -4.30
C TYR A 128 19.44 7.49 -3.82
N TRP A 129 18.78 7.69 -2.70
CA TRP A 129 17.83 6.75 -2.11
C TRP A 129 16.40 7.20 -2.35
N THR A 130 15.48 6.24 -2.51
CA THR A 130 14.04 6.50 -2.60
C THR A 130 13.33 5.87 -1.42
N ILE A 131 12.56 6.66 -0.69
CA ILE A 131 11.69 6.17 0.37
C ILE A 131 10.29 6.05 -0.18
N GLN A 132 9.69 4.88 -0.01
CA GLN A 132 8.32 4.57 -0.42
C GLN A 132 7.53 4.13 0.81
N VAL A 133 6.38 4.75 1.03
CA VAL A 133 5.48 4.39 2.12
C VAL A 133 4.18 3.85 1.55
N LYS A 134 3.84 2.64 1.97
CA LYS A 134 2.55 2.01 1.70
C LYS A 134 1.66 2.17 2.92
N GLN A 135 0.52 2.80 2.75
CA GLN A 135 -0.50 2.90 3.78
C GLN A 135 -1.47 1.73 3.67
N VAL A 136 -1.65 1.01 4.77
CA VAL A 136 -2.64 -0.09 4.85
C VAL A 136 -3.87 0.43 5.55
N ILE A 137 -4.97 0.53 4.81
CA ILE A 137 -6.25 0.94 5.34
C ILE A 137 -7.11 -0.31 5.46
N HIS A 138 -7.50 -0.65 6.68
CA HIS A 138 -8.48 -1.72 6.87
C HIS A 138 -9.85 -1.23 6.38
N ARG A 139 -10.47 -2.01 5.48
CA ARG A 139 -11.77 -1.67 4.92
C ARG A 139 -12.71 -2.84 5.14
N ALA A 140 -13.78 -2.58 5.87
CA ALA A 140 -14.80 -3.57 6.16
C ALA A 140 -16.17 -2.89 6.28
N ILE A 141 -17.21 -3.63 5.94
CA ILE A 141 -18.57 -3.24 6.18
C ILE A 141 -19.37 -4.49 6.55
N LYS A 142 -20.26 -4.35 7.51
CA LYS A 142 -21.18 -5.41 7.91
C LYS A 142 -22.59 -4.88 7.98
N VAL A 143 -23.51 -5.66 7.44
CA VAL A 143 -24.94 -5.41 7.52
C VAL A 143 -25.64 -6.61 8.18
N LYS A 144 -26.78 -6.37 8.76
CA LYS A 144 -27.60 -7.45 9.33
C LYS A 144 -28.05 -8.41 8.25
N ASN A 145 -28.04 -9.72 8.58
CA ASN A 145 -28.39 -10.80 7.63
C ASN A 145 -27.50 -10.87 6.40
N GLN A 146 -26.25 -10.42 6.51
CA GLN A 146 -25.25 -10.52 5.45
C GLN A 146 -24.88 -11.99 5.21
N VAL A 147 -24.69 -12.35 3.95
CA VAL A 147 -24.23 -13.65 3.48
C VAL A 147 -22.80 -13.51 2.97
N GLY A 148 -21.86 -14.17 3.63
CA GLY A 148 -20.44 -14.09 3.30
C GLY A 148 -19.80 -12.74 3.69
N GLU A 149 -18.60 -12.49 3.19
CA GLU A 149 -17.87 -11.22 3.40
C GLU A 149 -18.27 -10.20 2.33
N ALA A 150 -18.24 -8.90 2.69
CA ALA A 150 -18.44 -7.84 1.71
C ALA A 150 -17.29 -7.78 0.70
N ILE A 151 -17.60 -7.65 -0.57
CA ILE A 151 -16.61 -7.52 -1.64
C ILE A 151 -16.25 -6.04 -1.77
N VAL A 152 -15.03 -5.68 -1.40
CA VAL A 152 -14.53 -4.31 -1.42
C VAL A 152 -13.57 -4.14 -2.60
N ASP A 153 -13.94 -3.30 -3.55
CA ASP A 153 -13.07 -2.87 -4.65
C ASP A 153 -12.47 -1.49 -4.32
N GLU A 154 -11.22 -1.50 -3.89
CA GLU A 154 -10.51 -0.27 -3.55
C GLU A 154 -10.20 0.61 -4.77
N SER A 155 -10.07 0.03 -5.94
CA SER A 155 -9.72 0.76 -7.18
C SER A 155 -10.90 1.58 -7.67
N ASN A 156 -12.09 0.98 -7.67
CA ASN A 156 -13.32 1.61 -8.12
C ASN A 156 -14.11 2.29 -6.98
N LYS A 157 -13.67 2.09 -5.72
CA LYS A 157 -14.36 2.59 -4.53
C LYS A 157 -15.80 2.08 -4.45
N THR A 158 -15.98 0.79 -4.69
CA THR A 158 -17.27 0.12 -4.62
C THR A 158 -17.26 -0.99 -3.59
N VAL A 159 -18.41 -1.23 -3.00
CA VAL A 159 -18.66 -2.35 -2.09
C VAL A 159 -19.91 -3.06 -2.53
N LEU A 160 -19.82 -4.37 -2.67
CA LEU A 160 -20.97 -5.24 -2.93
C LEU A 160 -21.20 -6.15 -1.73
N ILE A 161 -22.42 -6.16 -1.24
CA ILE A 161 -22.84 -6.94 -0.08
C ILE A 161 -24.00 -7.84 -0.48
N TYR A 162 -23.91 -9.09 -0.11
CA TYR A 162 -25.01 -10.03 -0.27
C TYR A 162 -25.76 -10.19 1.05
N VAL A 163 -27.08 -10.18 0.98
CA VAL A 163 -27.96 -10.43 2.12
C VAL A 163 -28.91 -11.59 1.79
N THR A 164 -29.51 -12.18 2.82
CA THR A 164 -30.51 -13.26 2.59
C THR A 164 -31.71 -12.74 1.81
N GLU A 165 -32.41 -13.63 1.10
CA GLU A 165 -33.62 -13.30 0.33
C GLU A 165 -34.71 -12.65 1.19
N GLU A 166 -34.80 -13.04 2.46
CA GLU A 166 -35.80 -12.53 3.41
C GLU A 166 -35.49 -11.09 3.87
N GLN A 167 -34.26 -10.63 3.68
CA GLN A 167 -33.88 -9.28 4.08
C GLN A 167 -34.41 -8.26 3.09
N LYS A 168 -35.30 -7.39 3.55
CA LYS A 168 -35.83 -6.31 2.73
C LYS A 168 -34.77 -5.26 2.44
N LEU A 169 -34.64 -4.81 1.19
CA LEU A 169 -33.65 -3.83 0.76
C LEU A 169 -33.97 -2.39 1.21
N ASP A 170 -35.15 -2.11 1.68
CA ASP A 170 -35.56 -0.81 2.27
C ASP A 170 -35.38 -0.79 3.81
N GLU A 171 -35.06 -1.91 4.42
CA GLU A 171 -34.87 -2.06 5.87
C GLU A 171 -33.45 -2.58 6.23
N ILE A 172 -32.45 -2.26 5.41
CA ILE A 172 -31.05 -2.65 5.68
C ILE A 172 -30.53 -1.93 6.94
N GLN A 173 -29.90 -2.68 7.82
CA GLN A 173 -29.22 -2.16 9.00
C GLN A 173 -27.72 -2.38 8.84
N ILE A 174 -26.97 -1.27 8.82
CA ILE A 174 -25.50 -1.31 8.78
C ILE A 174 -25.01 -1.42 10.21
N ASP A 175 -24.41 -2.55 10.56
CA ASP A 175 -23.86 -2.80 11.91
C ASP A 175 -22.53 -2.09 12.10
N SER A 176 -21.66 -2.13 11.08
CA SER A 176 -20.38 -1.43 11.09
C SER A 176 -19.94 -1.05 9.68
N MET A 177 -19.24 0.08 9.55
CA MET A 177 -18.65 0.55 8.30
C MET A 177 -17.30 1.20 8.59
N GLU A 178 -16.23 0.57 8.15
CA GLU A 178 -14.85 1.02 8.27
C GLU A 178 -14.19 1.09 6.89
N LEU A 179 -14.65 1.99 6.02
CA LEU A 179 -14.09 2.13 4.67
C LEU A 179 -12.86 3.06 4.61
N GLY A 180 -12.55 3.74 5.67
CA GLY A 180 -11.40 4.65 5.77
C GLY A 180 -10.51 4.40 6.98
N GLY A 181 -10.65 3.24 7.63
CA GLY A 181 -10.04 2.93 8.92
C GLY A 181 -10.89 3.42 10.09
N SER A 182 -10.49 3.02 11.31
CA SER A 182 -11.29 3.20 12.53
C SER A 182 -11.56 4.65 12.95
N LYS A 183 -10.76 5.62 12.45
CA LYS A 183 -10.87 7.04 12.76
C LYS A 183 -11.53 7.87 11.65
N ALA A 184 -11.98 7.22 10.59
CA ALA A 184 -12.66 7.92 9.51
C ALA A 184 -14.08 8.31 9.90
N THR A 185 -14.55 9.43 9.37
CA THR A 185 -15.96 9.82 9.43
C THR A 185 -16.66 9.53 8.12
N VAL A 186 -17.91 9.10 8.17
CA VAL A 186 -18.69 8.71 7.00
C VAL A 186 -19.95 9.57 6.92
N VAL A 187 -20.26 10.08 5.75
CA VAL A 187 -21.43 10.91 5.47
C VAL A 187 -22.16 10.36 4.22
N PRO A 188 -23.47 10.12 4.29
CA PRO A 188 -24.34 10.19 5.46
C PRO A 188 -23.93 9.18 6.54
N SER A 189 -24.43 9.36 7.77
CA SER A 189 -24.18 8.36 8.83
C SER A 189 -24.70 7.00 8.40
N PRO A 190 -23.90 5.93 8.43
CA PRO A 190 -24.30 4.62 7.93
C PRO A 190 -25.63 4.13 8.53
N GLN A 191 -25.84 4.38 9.82
CA GLN A 191 -27.04 3.93 10.53
C GLN A 191 -28.33 4.65 10.10
N THR A 192 -28.22 5.75 9.35
CA THR A 192 -29.39 6.50 8.85
C THR A 192 -29.81 6.08 7.44
N VAL A 193 -28.98 5.27 6.76
CA VAL A 193 -29.24 4.80 5.40
C VAL A 193 -29.75 3.36 5.47
N THR A 194 -31.04 3.19 5.20
CA THR A 194 -31.70 1.88 5.28
C THR A 194 -32.20 1.37 3.94
N ASN A 195 -32.38 2.25 2.95
CA ASN A 195 -32.93 1.89 1.66
C ASN A 195 -31.83 1.64 0.62
N PHE A 196 -31.69 0.40 0.19
CA PHE A 196 -30.72 -0.08 -0.79
C PHE A 196 -31.37 -0.68 -2.04
N PHE A 197 -32.57 -0.26 -2.41
CA PHE A 197 -33.10 -0.61 -3.74
C PHE A 197 -32.22 -0.10 -4.88
N ARG A 198 -31.34 0.84 -4.59
CA ARG A 198 -30.29 1.34 -5.48
C ARG A 198 -29.00 1.50 -4.66
N PRO A 199 -27.85 1.38 -5.32
CA PRO A 199 -26.58 1.64 -4.65
C PRO A 199 -26.57 2.99 -3.95
N GLN A 200 -26.00 3.02 -2.75
CA GLN A 200 -25.92 4.21 -1.91
C GLN A 200 -24.50 4.78 -1.91
N LYS A 201 -24.42 6.12 -1.91
CA LYS A 201 -23.17 6.85 -1.92
C LYS A 201 -22.79 7.27 -0.51
N PHE A 202 -21.55 7.02 -0.12
CA PHE A 202 -20.96 7.45 1.13
C PHE A 202 -19.68 8.23 0.87
N ILE A 203 -19.52 9.35 1.54
CA ILE A 203 -18.28 10.12 1.56
C ILE A 203 -17.51 9.74 2.82
N VAL A 204 -16.36 9.14 2.65
CA VAL A 204 -15.47 8.75 3.73
C VAL A 204 -14.37 9.79 3.87
N CYS A 205 -14.28 10.44 5.03
CA CYS A 205 -13.26 11.43 5.32
C CYS A 205 -12.26 10.87 6.33
N ARG A 206 -11.00 10.74 5.90
CA ARG A 206 -9.89 10.33 6.74
C ARG A 206 -9.08 11.55 7.19
N LEU A 207 -8.69 11.58 8.45
CA LEU A 207 -7.85 12.61 9.04
C LEU A 207 -8.37 14.06 8.81
N GLY A 208 -9.68 14.22 8.54
CA GLY A 208 -10.28 15.52 8.25
C GLY A 208 -9.88 16.17 6.93
N LYS A 209 -9.13 15.48 6.06
CA LYS A 209 -8.59 16.07 4.82
C LYS A 209 -8.60 15.15 3.59
N TYR A 210 -8.65 13.84 3.74
CA TYR A 210 -8.72 12.90 2.63
C TYR A 210 -10.16 12.44 2.44
N PHE A 211 -10.76 12.79 1.32
CA PHE A 211 -12.15 12.46 0.99
C PHE A 211 -12.18 11.40 -0.11
N GLU A 212 -12.86 10.29 0.16
CA GLU A 212 -13.13 9.23 -0.80
C GLU A 212 -14.63 9.05 -0.95
N GLU A 213 -15.10 8.95 -2.19
CA GLU A 213 -16.48 8.65 -2.49
C GLU A 213 -16.61 7.14 -2.72
N TRP A 214 -17.46 6.50 -1.93
CA TRP A 214 -17.73 5.07 -2.00
C TRP A 214 -19.17 4.81 -2.42
N ILE A 215 -19.35 3.82 -3.29
CA ILE A 215 -20.66 3.33 -3.70
C ILE A 215 -20.86 1.96 -3.06
N VAL A 216 -21.88 1.81 -2.25
CA VAL A 216 -22.25 0.57 -1.56
C VAL A 216 -23.52 0.03 -2.18
N ASP A 217 -23.46 -1.18 -2.68
CA ASP A 217 -24.58 -1.92 -3.24
C ASP A 217 -24.91 -3.12 -2.35
N VAL A 218 -26.20 -3.37 -2.14
CA VAL A 218 -26.70 -4.50 -1.37
C VAL A 218 -27.64 -5.29 -2.24
N VAL A 219 -27.32 -6.56 -2.43
CA VAL A 219 -28.08 -7.47 -3.30
C VAL A 219 -28.59 -8.65 -2.48
N GLN A 220 -29.85 -8.99 -2.66
CA GLN A 220 -30.39 -10.22 -2.10
C GLN A 220 -29.78 -11.42 -2.83
N THR A 221 -29.25 -12.37 -2.07
CA THR A 221 -28.94 -13.68 -2.65
C THR A 221 -30.24 -14.34 -3.07
N ALA A 222 -30.29 -14.90 -4.28
CA ALA A 222 -31.31 -15.89 -4.54
C ALA A 222 -31.06 -17.06 -3.57
N SER A 223 -32.00 -17.40 -2.69
CA SER A 223 -31.90 -18.70 -2.06
C SER A 223 -32.05 -19.72 -3.16
N ILE A 224 -30.97 -20.40 -3.47
CA ILE A 224 -31.09 -21.75 -4.00
C ILE A 224 -31.72 -22.46 -2.81
N GLY A 225 -33.03 -22.74 -2.91
CA GLY A 225 -33.72 -23.46 -1.88
C GLY A 225 -32.91 -24.70 -1.54
N THR A 226 -32.90 -25.10 -0.28
CA THR A 226 -32.16 -26.28 0.18
C THR A 226 -32.34 -27.32 -0.92
N PRO A 227 -31.24 -27.83 -1.55
CA PRO A 227 -31.40 -28.78 -2.62
C PRO A 227 -32.30 -29.89 -2.09
N GLY A 228 -33.47 -30.07 -2.66
CA GLY A 228 -34.31 -31.21 -2.36
C GLY A 228 -33.42 -32.43 -2.49
N GLU A 229 -33.75 -33.54 -1.87
CA GLU A 229 -32.95 -34.76 -2.03
C GLU A 229 -32.60 -34.92 -3.51
N ALA A 230 -31.29 -34.82 -3.80
CA ALA A 230 -30.82 -34.84 -5.17
C ALA A 230 -31.21 -36.22 -5.74
N ASP A 231 -31.98 -36.22 -6.78
CA ASP A 231 -32.33 -37.45 -7.47
C ASP A 231 -31.09 -37.92 -8.25
N VAL A 232 -30.28 -38.72 -7.60
CA VAL A 232 -28.96 -39.14 -8.10
C VAL A 232 -29.07 -40.47 -8.78
N TRP A 233 -28.91 -40.47 -10.07
CA TRP A 233 -28.81 -41.68 -10.91
C TRP A 233 -27.33 -41.94 -11.23
N ALA A 234 -27.02 -43.18 -11.58
CA ALA A 234 -25.62 -43.57 -11.83
C ALA A 234 -24.88 -42.72 -12.89
N ARG A 235 -25.58 -41.93 -13.69
CA ARG A 235 -25.02 -41.11 -14.76
C ARG A 235 -25.59 -39.70 -14.87
N HIS A 236 -26.54 -39.32 -14.04
CA HIS A 236 -27.10 -37.98 -13.99
C HIS A 236 -27.61 -37.66 -12.59
N ALA A 237 -27.63 -36.40 -12.28
CA ALA A 237 -28.26 -35.88 -11.07
C ALA A 237 -29.11 -34.66 -11.46
N THR A 238 -30.31 -34.60 -10.90
CA THR A 238 -31.19 -33.43 -11.07
C THR A 238 -31.12 -32.62 -9.78
N VAL A 239 -30.70 -31.37 -9.89
CA VAL A 239 -30.73 -30.43 -8.79
C VAL A 239 -31.75 -29.38 -9.15
N SER A 240 -32.76 -29.19 -8.32
CA SER A 240 -33.79 -28.17 -8.50
C SER A 240 -33.62 -27.07 -7.48
N GLY A 241 -33.76 -25.83 -7.94
CA GLY A 241 -33.69 -24.63 -7.08
C GLY A 241 -34.47 -23.48 -7.70
N GLY A 242 -34.87 -22.51 -6.91
CA GLY A 242 -35.53 -21.30 -7.38
C GLY A 242 -34.51 -20.21 -7.72
N ILE A 243 -34.69 -19.55 -8.87
CA ILE A 243 -33.88 -18.43 -9.31
C ILE A 243 -34.75 -17.19 -9.35
N LYS A 244 -34.23 -16.06 -8.85
CA LYS A 244 -34.92 -14.78 -8.93
C LYS A 244 -34.98 -14.32 -10.40
N GLN A 245 -36.13 -13.81 -10.83
CA GLN A 245 -36.32 -13.29 -12.18
C GLN A 245 -35.29 -12.20 -12.50
N GLY A 246 -34.57 -12.36 -13.60
CA GLY A 246 -33.56 -11.39 -14.08
C GLY A 246 -32.11 -11.65 -13.60
N VAL A 247 -31.84 -12.81 -13.01
CA VAL A 247 -30.50 -13.29 -12.71
C VAL A 247 -30.16 -14.44 -13.63
N ASP A 248 -29.09 -14.34 -14.40
CA ASP A 248 -28.54 -15.48 -15.15
C ASP A 248 -27.67 -16.30 -14.17
N PRO A 249 -28.14 -17.49 -13.78
CA PRO A 249 -27.38 -18.32 -12.85
C PRO A 249 -26.21 -18.97 -13.56
N GLU A 250 -25.06 -18.93 -12.97
CA GLU A 250 -23.93 -19.75 -13.34
C GLU A 250 -23.88 -20.97 -12.40
N ILE A 251 -23.97 -22.16 -12.96
CA ILE A 251 -23.91 -23.41 -12.21
C ILE A 251 -22.54 -24.04 -12.47
N GLU A 252 -21.76 -24.23 -11.42
CA GLU A 252 -20.51 -24.96 -11.50
C GLU A 252 -20.61 -26.29 -10.77
N TYR A 253 -20.00 -27.32 -11.34
CA TYR A 253 -19.91 -28.63 -10.72
C TYR A 253 -18.49 -29.19 -10.84
N LYS A 254 -18.14 -30.09 -9.93
CA LYS A 254 -16.91 -30.89 -10.02
C LYS A 254 -17.13 -32.26 -9.40
N LYS A 255 -16.36 -33.25 -9.80
CA LYS A 255 -16.25 -34.48 -9.04
C LYS A 255 -15.44 -34.28 -7.80
N GLU A 256 -15.74 -35.02 -6.74
CA GLU A 256 -15.00 -34.92 -5.46
C GLU A 256 -13.49 -35.13 -5.64
N SER A 257 -13.09 -35.94 -6.63
CA SER A 257 -11.69 -36.22 -6.96
C SER A 257 -11.03 -35.19 -7.87
N GLU A 258 -11.74 -34.17 -8.35
CA GLU A 258 -11.25 -33.16 -9.28
C GLU A 258 -10.95 -31.84 -8.53
N SER A 259 -9.87 -31.15 -8.93
CA SER A 259 -9.49 -29.86 -8.37
C SER A 259 -10.12 -28.68 -9.09
N THR A 260 -10.61 -28.84 -10.32
CA THR A 260 -11.17 -27.80 -11.17
C THR A 260 -12.70 -27.89 -11.24
N TRP A 261 -13.34 -26.71 -11.18
CA TRP A 261 -14.79 -26.60 -11.40
C TRP A 261 -15.10 -26.51 -12.90
N THR A 262 -16.20 -27.07 -13.30
CA THR A 262 -16.72 -27.01 -14.67
C THR A 262 -18.02 -26.24 -14.66
N THR A 263 -18.10 -25.18 -15.46
CA THR A 263 -19.31 -24.36 -15.61
C THR A 263 -20.30 -25.10 -16.52
N LEU A 264 -21.53 -25.18 -16.09
CA LEU A 264 -22.64 -25.69 -16.92
C LEU A 264 -23.14 -24.54 -17.80
N ALA A 265 -23.10 -24.70 -19.12
CA ALA A 265 -23.72 -23.73 -20.00
C ALA A 265 -25.23 -23.70 -19.71
N SER A 266 -25.80 -22.54 -19.42
CA SER A 266 -27.23 -22.34 -19.26
C SER A 266 -27.90 -22.53 -20.63
N GLU A 267 -28.50 -23.66 -20.91
CA GLU A 267 -29.54 -23.72 -21.92
C GLU A 267 -30.81 -23.18 -21.26
N ALA A 268 -31.28 -22.03 -21.74
CA ALA A 268 -32.56 -21.48 -21.32
C ALA A 268 -33.65 -22.55 -21.63
N ILE A 269 -34.28 -23.06 -20.59
CA ILE A 269 -35.48 -23.90 -20.69
C ILE A 269 -36.69 -22.98 -20.78
#